data_478e0cb4f0fdfd6b5bc46dcc7d4fe4e8
#
_entry.id   478e0cb4f0fdfd6b5bc46dcc7d4fe4e8
#
_cell.length_a   1.000
_cell.length_b   1.000
_cell.length_c   1.000
_cell.angle_alpha   90.00
_cell.angle_beta   90.00
_cell.angle_gamma   90.00
#
_symmetry.space_group_name_H-M   'P 1'
#
loop_
_entity.id
_entity.type
_entity.pdbx_description
1 polymer ?
#
loop_
_entity_poly.entity_id
_entity_poly.type
_entity_poly.pdbx_seq_one_letter_code
_entity_poly.pdbx_strand_id
1 'polypeptide(L)'
;MLLASPVVRFAFIACLTLPMFASGSEARWVGHWEGTMVRDGVPLEVSFDFTDAGAQPKGTFTSVTQKAMEYPFDVLAVNADAVHFVLGGSIIFDGKLTADRIIGTFTDNGAKGNFTLQRATAKPLPYEAIDVSFRNGAVTLSGTLCLPREPGRHAAVVLLQGSGSETRWGTNRFIADRFARSGIAALVYDKRGSGASIGDWKTSSYDDLANDAIAGIDLLASRSGVDAERIGLHGHSEGGIIAAIAAAHAPSKIAFVVAEDTVAGLVRDQDFYRVSHQIGQAGFSEAEIRDALDMYKLMLDVACGTKPYSELATASEAVQNQRWYEWLLIPPKNSYLWSWYPKIGNLDTLVFWEKVNAPVLLVYGELDQLVPVDESLAKIEAALDRARTSYTAVIVPNAQHNLTVQPEPNGPFFWWKAAPGIVDLVVAWVQQHTEPKR
;
A
#
# COMPACT_ATOMS: atom_id res chain seq x y z
N MET A 1 -12.56 2.83 2.64
CA MET A 1 -11.30 3.47 2.23
C MET A 1 -11.43 4.04 0.84
N LEU A 2 -11.85 5.27 0.77
CA LEU A 2 -12.08 6.01 -0.46
C LEU A 2 -11.19 7.25 -0.44
N LEU A 3 -9.94 7.12 -0.83
CA LEU A 3 -9.14 8.25 -1.27
C LEU A 3 -9.57 8.55 -2.71
N ALA A 4 -10.59 9.40 -2.87
CA ALA A 4 -10.88 10.02 -4.14
C ALA A 4 -9.82 11.09 -4.39
N SER A 5 -8.88 10.81 -5.29
CA SER A 5 -8.06 11.87 -5.89
C SER A 5 -8.98 12.93 -6.52
N PRO A 6 -8.64 14.21 -6.43
CA PRO A 6 -9.42 15.27 -7.07
C PRO A 6 -9.49 15.02 -8.56
N VAL A 7 -10.66 15.27 -9.13
CA VAL A 7 -10.93 15.18 -10.58
C VAL A 7 -9.94 16.08 -11.32
N VAL A 8 -8.95 15.50 -11.94
CA VAL A 8 -8.05 16.20 -12.86
C VAL A 8 -8.84 16.51 -14.12
N ARG A 9 -9.14 17.78 -14.34
CA ARG A 9 -9.62 18.28 -15.63
C ARG A 9 -8.52 18.03 -16.66
N PHE A 10 -8.81 17.16 -17.64
CA PHE A 10 -7.94 16.95 -18.79
C PHE A 10 -7.75 18.29 -19.53
N ALA A 11 -6.58 18.87 -19.42
CA ALA A 11 -6.10 19.85 -20.37
C ALA A 11 -5.60 19.07 -21.61
N PHE A 12 -6.12 19.38 -22.77
CA PHE A 12 -5.67 18.84 -24.04
C PHE A 12 -4.19 19.17 -24.22
N ILE A 13 -3.33 18.16 -24.10
CA ILE A 13 -1.93 18.27 -24.46
C ILE A 13 -1.86 18.19 -26.00
N ALA A 14 -1.39 19.26 -26.62
CA ALA A 14 -1.09 19.29 -28.05
C ALA A 14 -0.09 18.18 -28.37
N CYS A 15 -0.42 17.37 -29.37
CA CYS A 15 0.42 16.31 -29.88
C CYS A 15 1.68 16.93 -30.51
N LEU A 16 2.79 16.99 -29.76
CA LEU A 16 4.11 17.29 -30.28
C LEU A 16 4.62 16.03 -30.99
N THR A 17 4.77 16.10 -32.29
CA THR A 17 5.42 15.08 -33.10
C THR A 17 6.88 14.97 -32.69
N LEU A 18 7.20 13.88 -31.99
CA LEU A 18 8.59 13.57 -31.58
C LEU A 18 9.40 13.10 -32.78
N PRO A 19 10.64 13.58 -32.96
CA PRO A 19 11.54 13.08 -33.99
C PRO A 19 11.99 11.64 -33.67
N MET A 20 12.09 10.82 -34.71
CA MET A 20 12.66 9.46 -34.66
C MET A 20 14.10 9.49 -34.11
N PHE A 21 14.32 8.71 -33.06
CA PHE A 21 15.66 8.58 -32.46
C PHE A 21 16.64 7.85 -33.37
N ALA A 22 17.82 8.42 -33.51
CA ALA A 22 18.95 7.76 -34.12
C ALA A 22 19.49 6.67 -33.19
N SER A 23 19.55 5.44 -33.66
CA SER A 23 20.22 4.32 -33.01
C SER A 23 21.72 4.55 -32.96
N GLY A 24 22.34 4.62 -31.76
CA GLY A 24 23.78 4.54 -31.68
C GLY A 24 24.51 5.24 -30.53
N SER A 25 23.84 5.75 -29.51
CA SER A 25 24.51 6.05 -28.22
C SER A 25 23.67 5.46 -27.10
N GLU A 26 24.28 4.69 -26.18
CA GLU A 26 23.64 4.36 -24.91
C GLU A 26 23.05 5.65 -24.35
N ALA A 27 21.75 5.64 -24.08
CA ALA A 27 21.08 6.85 -23.66
C ALA A 27 21.76 7.34 -22.38
N ARG A 28 22.38 8.52 -22.40
CA ARG A 28 23.23 9.05 -21.34
C ARG A 28 22.54 9.12 -19.95
N TRP A 29 21.23 9.06 -19.91
CA TRP A 29 20.41 9.07 -18.71
C TRP A 29 20.15 7.65 -18.12
N VAL A 30 20.30 6.58 -18.91
CA VAL A 30 20.11 5.19 -18.46
C VAL A 30 21.12 4.83 -17.38
N GLY A 31 20.65 4.15 -16.33
CA GLY A 31 21.47 3.64 -15.23
C GLY A 31 20.93 4.03 -13.86
N HIS A 32 21.73 3.75 -12.86
CA HIS A 32 21.42 4.02 -11.45
C HIS A 32 21.99 5.40 -11.03
N TRP A 33 21.15 6.16 -10.31
CA TRP A 33 21.46 7.52 -9.88
C TRP A 33 21.12 7.66 -8.40
N GLU A 34 22.04 8.15 -7.60
CA GLU A 34 21.84 8.43 -6.17
C GLU A 34 21.96 9.92 -5.90
N GLY A 35 21.24 10.43 -4.91
CA GLY A 35 21.33 11.84 -4.52
C GLY A 35 20.32 12.28 -3.51
N THR A 36 19.97 13.54 -3.55
CA THR A 36 19.10 14.16 -2.58
C THR A 36 17.99 15.00 -3.23
N MET A 37 16.82 14.95 -2.63
CA MET A 37 15.77 15.95 -2.76
C MET A 37 15.84 16.87 -1.56
N VAL A 38 15.72 18.18 -1.78
CA VAL A 38 15.74 19.19 -0.69
C VAL A 38 14.49 20.04 -0.77
N ARG A 39 13.72 20.08 0.31
CA ARG A 39 12.57 20.97 0.50
C ARG A 39 12.73 21.67 1.85
N ASP A 40 12.51 22.98 1.88
CA ASP A 40 12.63 23.81 3.10
C ASP A 40 13.96 23.62 3.84
N GLY A 41 15.04 23.35 3.09
CA GLY A 41 16.37 23.08 3.63
C GLY A 41 16.59 21.67 4.17
N VAL A 42 15.57 20.81 4.16
CA VAL A 42 15.65 19.44 4.69
C VAL A 42 15.94 18.46 3.55
N PRO A 43 17.08 17.74 3.58
CA PRO A 43 17.41 16.74 2.57
C PRO A 43 16.66 15.42 2.78
N LEU A 44 16.35 14.74 1.69
CA LEU A 44 15.88 13.36 1.61
C LEU A 44 16.80 12.60 0.67
N GLU A 45 17.40 11.52 1.16
CA GLU A 45 18.19 10.61 0.31
C GLU A 45 17.28 9.79 -0.59
N VAL A 46 17.63 9.75 -1.88
CA VAL A 46 16.85 9.07 -2.91
C VAL A 46 17.77 8.39 -3.93
N SER A 47 17.24 7.37 -4.57
CA SER A 47 17.83 6.83 -5.79
C SER A 47 16.78 6.69 -6.90
N PHE A 48 17.24 6.81 -8.11
CA PHE A 48 16.45 6.65 -9.32
C PHE A 48 17.15 5.67 -10.27
N ASP A 49 16.36 4.75 -10.80
CA ASP A 49 16.83 3.86 -11.84
C ASP A 49 16.11 4.19 -13.14
N PHE A 50 16.87 4.50 -14.19
CA PHE A 50 16.33 4.76 -15.51
C PHE A 50 16.75 3.65 -16.47
N THR A 51 15.79 3.12 -17.20
CA THR A 51 16.01 2.06 -18.18
C THR A 51 15.46 2.47 -19.55
N ASP A 52 16.16 2.03 -20.58
CA ASP A 52 15.65 2.10 -21.95
C ASP A 52 14.96 0.77 -22.26
N ALA A 53 13.63 0.79 -22.25
CA ALA A 53 12.81 -0.37 -22.61
C ALA A 53 12.45 -0.39 -24.11
N GLY A 54 13.32 0.16 -24.97
CA GLY A 54 13.09 0.30 -26.40
C GLY A 54 12.32 1.57 -26.74
N ALA A 55 11.07 1.47 -27.18
CA ALA A 55 10.31 2.64 -27.64
C ALA A 55 9.88 3.62 -26.54
N GLN A 56 9.97 3.23 -25.27
CA GLN A 56 9.52 4.08 -24.14
C GLN A 56 10.49 3.97 -22.96
N PRO A 57 11.09 5.08 -22.52
CA PRO A 57 11.89 5.13 -21.31
C PRO A 57 11.06 4.76 -20.09
N LYS A 58 11.67 4.03 -19.14
CA LYS A 58 11.08 3.69 -17.84
C LYS A 58 12.02 4.11 -16.73
N GLY A 59 11.45 4.33 -15.57
CA GLY A 59 12.25 4.60 -14.38
C GLY A 59 11.50 4.33 -13.10
N THR A 60 12.27 4.23 -12.03
CA THR A 60 11.76 3.98 -10.69
C THR A 60 12.42 4.90 -9.67
N PHE A 61 11.71 5.13 -8.59
CA PHE A 61 12.13 5.90 -7.43
C PHE A 61 12.30 4.99 -6.22
N THR A 62 13.36 5.24 -5.45
CA THR A 62 13.57 4.57 -4.17
C THR A 62 13.93 5.59 -3.10
N SER A 63 13.29 5.50 -1.93
CA SER A 63 13.65 6.20 -0.70
C SER A 63 13.45 5.27 0.50
N VAL A 64 14.55 4.85 1.11
CA VAL A 64 14.54 3.99 2.30
C VAL A 64 13.84 4.69 3.47
N THR A 65 14.08 6.00 3.64
CA THR A 65 13.43 6.82 4.65
C THR A 65 11.91 6.76 4.56
N GLN A 66 11.37 6.76 3.33
CA GLN A 66 9.93 6.76 3.06
C GLN A 66 9.37 5.37 2.76
N LYS A 67 10.03 4.30 3.11
CA LYS A 67 9.59 2.92 2.79
C LYS A 67 9.17 2.75 1.32
N ALA A 68 9.82 3.43 0.40
CA ALA A 68 9.53 3.35 -1.02
C ALA A 68 10.68 2.67 -1.77
N MET A 69 10.40 1.63 -2.52
CA MET A 69 11.40 0.94 -3.34
C MET A 69 10.85 0.61 -4.72
N GLU A 70 11.65 0.95 -5.74
CA GLU A 70 11.33 0.68 -7.14
C GLU A 70 9.94 1.20 -7.57
N TYR A 71 9.50 2.34 -6.98
CA TYR A 71 8.20 2.92 -7.31
C TYR A 71 8.25 3.48 -8.75
N PRO A 72 7.44 2.97 -9.68
CA PRO A 72 7.54 3.34 -11.08
C PRO A 72 7.09 4.78 -11.31
N PHE A 73 7.71 5.47 -12.27
CA PHE A 73 7.22 6.76 -12.74
C PHE A 73 5.94 6.59 -13.55
N ASP A 74 4.99 7.50 -13.36
CA ASP A 74 3.77 7.55 -14.16
C ASP A 74 4.05 8.12 -15.55
N VAL A 75 5.00 9.05 -15.63
CA VAL A 75 5.47 9.67 -16.87
C VAL A 75 6.98 9.76 -16.81
N LEU A 76 7.64 9.46 -17.91
CA LEU A 76 9.06 9.76 -18.12
C LEU A 76 9.24 10.26 -19.54
N ALA A 77 9.73 11.49 -19.69
CA ALA A 77 10.11 12.08 -20.95
C ALA A 77 11.56 12.55 -20.88
N VAL A 78 12.37 12.12 -21.82
CA VAL A 78 13.79 12.46 -21.90
C VAL A 78 14.07 13.02 -23.28
N ASN A 79 14.79 14.13 -23.33
CA ASN A 79 15.38 14.60 -24.55
C ASN A 79 16.86 14.92 -24.28
N ALA A 80 17.68 15.17 -25.30
CA ALA A 80 19.14 15.30 -25.23
C ALA A 80 19.77 15.59 -23.85
N ASP A 81 19.31 16.65 -23.17
CA ASP A 81 19.85 17.10 -21.88
C ASP A 81 18.75 17.37 -20.82
N ALA A 82 17.48 17.16 -21.14
CA ALA A 82 16.37 17.40 -20.21
C ALA A 82 15.67 16.10 -19.84
N VAL A 83 15.32 16.01 -18.56
CA VAL A 83 14.57 14.89 -17.99
C VAL A 83 13.33 15.46 -17.29
N HIS A 84 12.16 14.97 -17.68
CA HIS A 84 10.88 15.26 -17.04
C HIS A 84 10.22 13.97 -16.59
N PHE A 85 9.81 13.87 -15.34
CA PHE A 85 9.10 12.70 -14.85
C PHE A 85 8.09 13.05 -13.77
N VAL A 86 7.07 12.19 -13.64
CA VAL A 86 5.99 12.31 -12.65
C VAL A 86 5.98 11.06 -11.79
N LEU A 87 5.83 11.25 -10.49
CA LEU A 87 5.74 10.20 -9.49
C LEU A 87 4.45 10.33 -8.69
N GLY A 88 3.70 9.22 -8.57
CA GLY A 88 2.46 9.17 -7.78
C GLY A 88 1.39 10.15 -8.26
N GLY A 89 1.39 10.51 -9.53
CA GLY A 89 0.42 11.42 -10.17
C GLY A 89 0.52 12.88 -9.76
N SER A 90 1.37 13.24 -8.80
CA SER A 90 1.40 14.61 -8.21
C SER A 90 2.78 15.22 -8.08
N ILE A 91 3.83 14.42 -7.94
CA ILE A 91 5.19 14.95 -7.79
C ILE A 91 5.82 15.06 -9.18
N ILE A 92 6.08 16.28 -9.61
CA ILE A 92 6.60 16.62 -10.94
C ILE A 92 8.07 17.01 -10.80
N PHE A 93 8.93 16.40 -11.59
CA PHE A 93 10.36 16.64 -11.63
C PHE A 93 10.79 17.17 -12.99
N ASP A 94 11.55 18.25 -12.98
CA ASP A 94 12.19 18.85 -14.16
C ASP A 94 13.68 19.01 -13.92
N GLY A 95 14.49 18.29 -14.69
CA GLY A 95 15.93 18.25 -14.52
C GLY A 95 16.74 18.41 -15.81
N LYS A 96 17.99 18.76 -15.65
CA LYS A 96 18.99 18.81 -16.71
C LYS A 96 20.07 17.76 -16.46
N LEU A 97 20.33 16.96 -17.48
CA LEU A 97 21.41 16.00 -17.52
C LEU A 97 22.72 16.69 -17.93
N THR A 98 23.73 16.60 -17.10
CA THR A 98 25.12 16.89 -17.42
C THR A 98 25.88 15.56 -17.59
N ALA A 99 27.23 15.58 -17.64
CA ALA A 99 28.00 14.36 -17.91
C ALA A 99 27.65 13.21 -16.92
N ASP A 100 27.57 13.52 -15.61
CA ASP A 100 27.42 12.56 -14.51
C ASP A 100 26.37 12.99 -13.48
N ARG A 101 25.62 14.06 -13.74
CA ARG A 101 24.65 14.63 -12.80
C ARG A 101 23.32 14.96 -13.46
N ILE A 102 22.24 14.76 -12.72
CA ILE A 102 20.92 15.32 -13.02
C ILE A 102 20.60 16.34 -11.93
N ILE A 103 20.39 17.60 -12.31
CA ILE A 103 20.09 18.68 -11.36
C ILE A 103 18.79 19.34 -11.82
N GLY A 104 17.88 19.55 -10.88
CA GLY A 104 16.58 20.10 -11.22
C GLY A 104 15.76 20.54 -10.02
N THR A 105 14.49 20.80 -10.32
CA THR A 105 13.47 21.17 -9.35
C THR A 105 12.36 20.12 -9.34
N PHE A 106 11.69 20.00 -8.22
CA PHE A 106 10.43 19.25 -8.14
C PHE A 106 9.33 20.11 -7.53
N THR A 107 8.09 19.72 -7.83
CA THR A 107 6.88 20.31 -7.24
C THR A 107 6.04 19.16 -6.69
N ASP A 108 5.64 19.27 -5.42
CA ASP A 108 4.81 18.29 -4.72
C ASP A 108 3.61 19.04 -4.09
N ASN A 109 2.40 18.84 -4.63
CA ASN A 109 1.18 19.51 -4.18
C ASN A 109 1.35 21.04 -3.98
N GLY A 110 2.06 21.69 -4.92
CA GLY A 110 2.33 23.13 -4.90
C GLY A 110 3.57 23.54 -4.10
N ALA A 111 4.12 22.71 -3.24
CA ALA A 111 5.40 22.94 -2.59
C ALA A 111 6.55 22.66 -3.57
N LYS A 112 7.61 23.46 -3.48
CA LYS A 112 8.75 23.38 -4.39
C LYS A 112 10.01 22.96 -3.66
N GLY A 113 10.85 22.22 -4.38
CA GLY A 113 12.18 21.84 -3.90
C GLY A 113 13.16 21.65 -5.05
N ASN A 114 14.38 21.32 -4.70
CA ASN A 114 15.45 21.04 -5.66
C ASN A 114 15.89 19.59 -5.49
N PHE A 115 16.42 18.99 -6.56
CA PHE A 115 17.08 17.69 -6.47
C PHE A 115 18.41 17.68 -7.22
N THR A 116 19.32 16.87 -6.72
CA THR A 116 20.61 16.62 -7.36
C THR A 116 20.90 15.14 -7.28
N LEU A 117 21.13 14.53 -8.43
CA LEU A 117 21.49 13.12 -8.56
C LEU A 117 22.86 13.01 -9.21
N GLN A 118 23.63 12.04 -8.78
CA GLN A 118 24.90 11.65 -9.37
C GLN A 118 24.80 10.21 -9.85
N ARG A 119 25.41 9.92 -10.99
CA ARG A 119 25.50 8.55 -11.49
C ARG A 119 26.25 7.69 -10.49
N ALA A 120 25.67 6.54 -10.15
CA ALA A 120 26.22 5.60 -9.18
C ALA A 120 26.18 4.17 -9.72
N THR A 121 26.85 3.26 -9.03
CA THR A 121 26.73 1.83 -9.29
C THR A 121 25.79 1.22 -8.26
N ALA A 122 24.70 0.61 -8.72
CA ALA A 122 23.78 -0.07 -7.85
C ALA A 122 24.49 -1.19 -7.06
N LYS A 123 24.25 -1.23 -5.74
CA LYS A 123 24.81 -2.29 -4.90
C LYS A 123 24.11 -3.61 -5.19
N PRO A 124 24.84 -4.72 -5.34
CA PRO A 124 24.21 -6.03 -5.50
C PRO A 124 23.25 -6.37 -4.36
N LEU A 125 22.09 -6.90 -4.70
CA LEU A 125 21.14 -7.40 -3.71
C LEU A 125 21.63 -8.74 -3.14
N PRO A 126 21.50 -8.98 -1.81
CA PRO A 126 21.87 -10.27 -1.20
C PRO A 126 20.84 -11.36 -1.49
N TYR A 127 19.87 -11.11 -2.32
CA TYR A 127 18.80 -12.02 -2.75
C TYR A 127 18.58 -11.93 -4.25
N GLU A 128 17.86 -12.88 -4.80
CA GLU A 128 17.36 -12.83 -6.17
C GLU A 128 15.95 -12.23 -6.18
N ALA A 129 15.70 -11.28 -7.07
CA ALA A 129 14.37 -10.79 -7.38
C ALA A 129 13.87 -11.50 -8.64
N ILE A 130 12.96 -12.43 -8.48
CA ILE A 130 12.49 -13.33 -9.53
C ILE A 130 11.05 -12.95 -9.88
N ASP A 131 10.81 -12.56 -11.13
CA ASP A 131 9.45 -12.37 -11.60
C ASP A 131 8.71 -13.70 -11.62
N VAL A 132 7.53 -13.73 -11.03
CA VAL A 132 6.69 -14.91 -10.92
C VAL A 132 5.27 -14.63 -11.36
N SER A 133 4.59 -15.69 -11.77
CA SER A 133 3.17 -15.67 -12.05
C SER A 133 2.51 -16.90 -11.42
N PHE A 134 1.33 -16.71 -10.83
CA PHE A 134 0.56 -17.77 -10.22
C PHE A 134 -0.93 -17.57 -10.43
N ARG A 135 -1.74 -18.57 -10.11
CA ARG A 135 -3.17 -18.54 -10.47
C ARG A 135 -4.05 -18.83 -9.26
N ASN A 136 -5.16 -18.07 -9.19
CA ASN A 136 -6.32 -18.41 -8.39
C ASN A 136 -7.51 -18.59 -9.36
N GLY A 137 -7.84 -19.85 -9.67
CA GLY A 137 -8.83 -20.16 -10.70
C GLY A 137 -8.50 -19.55 -12.07
N ALA A 138 -9.36 -18.67 -12.54
CA ALA A 138 -9.18 -17.96 -13.82
C ALA A 138 -8.27 -16.73 -13.70
N VAL A 139 -8.04 -16.23 -12.49
CA VAL A 139 -7.22 -15.04 -12.25
C VAL A 139 -5.74 -15.42 -12.29
N THR A 140 -4.95 -14.69 -13.07
CA THR A 140 -3.48 -14.78 -13.07
C THR A 140 -2.92 -13.57 -12.35
N LEU A 141 -2.10 -13.82 -11.34
CA LEU A 141 -1.43 -12.83 -10.52
C LEU A 141 0.04 -12.76 -10.88
N SER A 142 0.56 -11.56 -11.01
CA SER A 142 1.96 -11.27 -11.31
C SER A 142 2.65 -10.74 -10.07
N GLY A 143 3.83 -11.25 -9.75
CA GLY A 143 4.55 -10.86 -8.55
C GLY A 143 6.06 -10.93 -8.72
N THR A 144 6.75 -10.60 -7.66
CA THR A 144 8.20 -10.75 -7.51
C THR A 144 8.49 -11.55 -6.25
N LEU A 145 9.22 -12.65 -6.42
CA LEU A 145 9.77 -13.43 -5.32
C LEU A 145 11.18 -12.91 -5.02
N CYS A 146 11.37 -12.37 -3.82
CA CYS A 146 12.67 -12.02 -3.28
C CYS A 146 13.22 -13.24 -2.52
N LEU A 147 14.12 -13.99 -3.14
CA LEU A 147 14.67 -15.23 -2.57
C LEU A 147 16.10 -15.00 -2.07
N PRO A 148 16.41 -15.18 -0.78
CA PRO A 148 17.78 -15.06 -0.27
C PRO A 148 18.76 -15.96 -1.02
N ARG A 149 20.01 -15.48 -1.19
CA ARG A 149 21.07 -16.21 -1.91
C ARG A 149 21.79 -17.24 -1.05
N GLU A 150 21.65 -17.15 0.28
CA GLU A 150 22.24 -18.11 1.20
C GLU A 150 21.71 -19.52 0.91
N PRO A 151 22.58 -20.54 0.95
CA PRO A 151 22.15 -21.92 0.72
C PRO A 151 21.16 -22.40 1.79
N GLY A 152 20.13 -23.14 1.36
CA GLY A 152 19.18 -23.78 2.28
C GLY A 152 17.72 -23.47 1.93
N ARG A 153 16.83 -23.89 2.83
CA ARG A 153 15.40 -23.61 2.73
C ARG A 153 15.05 -22.47 3.71
N HIS A 154 14.49 -21.40 3.19
CA HIS A 154 14.17 -20.19 3.91
C HIS A 154 12.72 -20.22 4.40
N ALA A 155 12.46 -19.64 5.56
CA ALA A 155 11.11 -19.19 5.89
C ALA A 155 10.62 -18.19 4.84
N ALA A 156 9.32 -18.03 4.70
CA ALA A 156 8.79 -17.15 3.68
C ALA A 156 7.57 -16.36 4.15
N VAL A 157 7.30 -15.27 3.47
CA VAL A 157 6.14 -14.40 3.73
C VAL A 157 5.48 -13.98 2.43
N VAL A 158 4.14 -14.00 2.40
CA VAL A 158 3.34 -13.35 1.35
C VAL A 158 2.89 -11.99 1.86
N LEU A 159 3.18 -10.93 1.10
CA LEU A 159 2.79 -9.56 1.44
C LEU A 159 1.43 -9.23 0.83
N LEU A 160 0.49 -8.78 1.67
CA LEU A 160 -0.88 -8.48 1.32
C LEU A 160 -1.12 -6.98 1.36
N GLN A 161 -1.67 -6.48 0.29
CA GLN A 161 -1.86 -5.06 0.06
C GLN A 161 -3.06 -4.51 0.84
N GLY A 162 -3.02 -3.20 1.10
CA GLY A 162 -4.14 -2.42 1.61
C GLY A 162 -5.27 -2.26 0.58
N SER A 163 -6.23 -1.40 0.88
CA SER A 163 -7.42 -1.22 0.02
C SER A 163 -7.10 -0.47 -1.26
N GLY A 164 -7.89 -0.74 -2.30
CA GLY A 164 -7.77 -0.08 -3.59
C GLY A 164 -6.89 -0.82 -4.59
N SER A 165 -6.48 -0.10 -5.64
CA SER A 165 -5.56 -0.61 -6.63
C SER A 165 -4.14 -0.50 -6.10
N GLU A 166 -3.53 -1.61 -5.76
CA GLU A 166 -2.14 -1.66 -5.28
C GLU A 166 -1.29 -2.63 -6.09
N THR A 167 -0.03 -2.25 -6.23
CA THR A 167 0.96 -3.03 -6.96
C THR A 167 2.06 -3.54 -6.02
N ARG A 168 2.91 -4.39 -6.54
CA ARG A 168 4.07 -4.96 -5.85
C ARG A 168 5.18 -3.94 -5.53
N TRP A 169 5.08 -2.71 -6.05
CA TRP A 169 6.11 -1.67 -5.92
C TRP A 169 5.94 -0.80 -4.68
N GLY A 170 6.87 0.09 -4.42
CA GLY A 170 6.80 1.04 -3.32
C GLY A 170 6.98 0.38 -1.96
N THR A 171 6.03 0.58 -1.05
CA THR A 171 6.09 0.07 0.33
C THR A 171 6.13 -1.46 0.37
N ASN A 172 5.32 -2.14 -0.43
CA ASN A 172 5.30 -3.61 -0.48
C ASN A 172 6.67 -4.15 -0.93
N ARG A 173 7.28 -3.54 -1.95
CA ARG A 173 8.61 -3.93 -2.42
C ARG A 173 9.69 -3.65 -1.39
N PHE A 174 9.58 -2.53 -0.67
CA PHE A 174 10.49 -2.19 0.43
C PHE A 174 10.43 -3.23 1.56
N ILE A 175 9.24 -3.61 2.00
CA ILE A 175 9.08 -4.63 3.05
C ILE A 175 9.63 -5.98 2.59
N ALA A 176 9.37 -6.37 1.32
CA ALA A 176 9.94 -7.59 0.74
C ALA A 176 11.48 -7.58 0.73
N ASP A 177 12.10 -6.44 0.40
CA ASP A 177 13.57 -6.25 0.48
C ASP A 177 14.08 -6.47 1.90
N ARG A 178 13.40 -5.92 2.93
CA ARG A 178 13.83 -6.06 4.32
C ARG A 178 13.77 -7.51 4.80
N PHE A 179 12.70 -8.22 4.49
CA PHE A 179 12.60 -9.66 4.79
C PHE A 179 13.70 -10.45 4.07
N ALA A 180 13.89 -10.22 2.76
CA ALA A 180 14.85 -10.98 1.97
C ALA A 180 16.31 -10.74 2.42
N ARG A 181 16.67 -9.49 2.79
CA ARG A 181 17.98 -9.16 3.40
C ARG A 181 18.20 -9.84 4.75
N SER A 182 17.13 -10.24 5.41
CA SER A 182 17.16 -10.90 6.72
C SER A 182 17.01 -12.43 6.63
N GLY A 183 17.16 -13.00 5.41
CA GLY A 183 17.13 -14.44 5.19
C GLY A 183 15.72 -15.05 5.10
N ILE A 184 14.67 -14.23 4.96
CA ILE A 184 13.28 -14.65 4.80
C ILE A 184 12.86 -14.39 3.36
N ALA A 185 12.45 -15.42 2.61
CA ALA A 185 11.92 -15.22 1.26
C ALA A 185 10.61 -14.42 1.31
N ALA A 186 10.40 -13.51 0.37
CA ALA A 186 9.21 -12.67 0.36
C ALA A 186 8.56 -12.64 -1.02
N LEU A 187 7.27 -12.93 -1.08
CA LEU A 187 6.45 -12.79 -2.27
C LEU A 187 5.62 -11.50 -2.16
N VAL A 188 5.84 -10.60 -3.09
CA VAL A 188 5.02 -9.42 -3.30
C VAL A 188 4.39 -9.50 -4.68
N TYR A 189 3.10 -9.19 -4.80
CA TYR A 189 2.37 -9.33 -6.07
C TYR A 189 1.44 -8.14 -6.32
N ASP A 190 1.09 -7.92 -7.58
CA ASP A 190 0.08 -6.93 -7.95
C ASP A 190 -1.30 -7.47 -7.58
N LYS A 191 -2.09 -6.70 -6.84
CA LYS A 191 -3.47 -7.06 -6.51
C LYS A 191 -4.25 -7.33 -7.79
N ARG A 192 -5.20 -8.26 -7.77
CA ARG A 192 -6.02 -8.56 -8.96
C ARG A 192 -6.62 -7.28 -9.58
N GLY A 193 -6.46 -7.11 -10.90
CA GLY A 193 -6.86 -5.91 -11.62
C GLY A 193 -5.95 -4.69 -11.41
N SER A 194 -4.76 -4.89 -10.83
CA SER A 194 -3.72 -3.86 -10.68
C SER A 194 -2.44 -4.31 -11.37
N GLY A 195 -1.60 -3.37 -11.78
CA GLY A 195 -0.32 -3.67 -12.38
C GLY A 195 -0.41 -4.65 -13.55
N ALA A 196 0.30 -5.78 -13.44
CA ALA A 196 0.30 -6.85 -14.45
C ALA A 196 -0.63 -8.03 -14.09
N SER A 197 -1.34 -7.97 -12.97
CA SER A 197 -2.32 -8.99 -12.58
C SER A 197 -3.64 -8.78 -13.30
N ILE A 198 -4.24 -9.89 -13.78
CA ILE A 198 -5.58 -9.84 -14.36
C ILE A 198 -6.67 -9.96 -13.29
N GLY A 199 -7.92 -9.77 -13.67
CA GLY A 199 -9.07 -9.77 -12.78
C GLY A 199 -9.55 -8.36 -12.45
N ASP A 200 -10.36 -8.21 -11.41
CA ASP A 200 -10.85 -6.91 -10.94
C ASP A 200 -11.19 -6.97 -9.44
N TRP A 201 -10.44 -6.24 -8.62
CA TRP A 201 -10.69 -6.15 -7.19
C TRP A 201 -12.04 -5.48 -6.87
N LYS A 202 -12.53 -4.58 -7.73
CA LYS A 202 -13.81 -3.87 -7.57
C LYS A 202 -15.04 -4.79 -7.69
N THR A 203 -14.86 -5.99 -8.18
CA THR A 203 -15.91 -7.00 -8.27
C THR A 203 -15.69 -8.19 -7.35
N SER A 204 -14.56 -8.22 -6.61
CA SER A 204 -14.14 -9.33 -5.78
C SER A 204 -14.58 -9.15 -4.32
N SER A 205 -14.81 -10.26 -3.63
CA SER A 205 -14.98 -10.32 -2.18
C SER A 205 -13.61 -10.40 -1.48
N TYR A 206 -13.60 -10.26 -0.16
CA TYR A 206 -12.38 -10.52 0.64
C TYR A 206 -11.98 -12.00 0.63
N ASP A 207 -12.94 -12.93 0.48
CA ASP A 207 -12.62 -14.35 0.28
C ASP A 207 -11.86 -14.58 -1.04
N ASP A 208 -12.21 -13.86 -2.11
CA ASP A 208 -11.47 -13.92 -3.38
C ASP A 208 -10.02 -13.45 -3.20
N LEU A 209 -9.79 -12.37 -2.44
CA LEU A 209 -8.46 -11.84 -2.15
C LEU A 209 -7.67 -12.77 -1.21
N ALA A 210 -8.33 -13.39 -0.23
CA ALA A 210 -7.72 -14.40 0.64
C ALA A 210 -7.31 -15.65 -0.14
N ASN A 211 -8.09 -16.07 -1.12
CA ASN A 211 -7.71 -17.17 -2.01
C ASN A 211 -6.54 -16.79 -2.93
N ASP A 212 -6.37 -15.52 -3.30
CA ASP A 212 -5.14 -15.04 -3.97
C ASP A 212 -3.91 -15.19 -3.08
N ALA A 213 -4.04 -14.83 -1.79
CA ALA A 213 -2.98 -15.01 -0.81
C ALA A 213 -2.61 -16.49 -0.62
N ILE A 214 -3.60 -17.38 -0.53
CA ILE A 214 -3.39 -18.84 -0.42
C ILE A 214 -2.69 -19.39 -1.67
N ALA A 215 -3.06 -18.92 -2.86
CA ALA A 215 -2.37 -19.30 -4.09
C ALA A 215 -0.90 -18.82 -4.11
N GLY A 216 -0.62 -17.66 -3.51
CA GLY A 216 0.75 -17.18 -3.26
C GLY A 216 1.54 -18.07 -2.31
N ILE A 217 0.91 -18.57 -1.25
CA ILE A 217 1.50 -19.57 -0.34
C ILE A 217 1.81 -20.86 -1.09
N ASP A 218 0.90 -21.35 -1.92
CA ASP A 218 1.11 -22.58 -2.71
C ASP A 218 2.26 -22.41 -3.72
N LEU A 219 2.39 -21.22 -4.33
CA LEU A 219 3.57 -20.91 -5.15
C LEU A 219 4.85 -20.99 -4.33
N LEU A 220 4.91 -20.36 -3.15
CA LEU A 220 6.09 -20.37 -2.29
C LEU A 220 6.44 -21.81 -1.86
N ALA A 221 5.47 -22.58 -1.42
CA ALA A 221 5.66 -23.98 -0.98
C ALA A 221 6.20 -24.88 -2.11
N SER A 222 5.97 -24.53 -3.37
CA SER A 222 6.49 -25.28 -4.53
C SER A 222 7.97 -24.97 -4.85
N ARG A 223 8.58 -23.97 -4.19
CA ARG A 223 9.96 -23.54 -4.46
C ARG A 223 10.96 -24.32 -3.61
N SER A 224 11.98 -24.89 -4.22
CA SER A 224 13.01 -25.69 -3.52
C SER A 224 13.78 -24.90 -2.46
N GLY A 225 13.93 -23.58 -2.65
CA GLY A 225 14.58 -22.67 -1.69
C GLY A 225 13.68 -22.21 -0.55
N VAL A 226 12.40 -22.64 -0.48
CA VAL A 226 11.44 -22.24 0.56
C VAL A 226 11.07 -23.45 1.43
N ASP A 227 10.96 -23.21 2.73
CA ASP A 227 10.44 -24.18 3.68
C ASP A 227 8.92 -24.04 3.80
N ALA A 228 8.20 -25.01 3.27
CA ALA A 228 6.75 -25.00 3.21
C ALA A 228 6.06 -24.98 4.59
N GLU A 229 6.76 -25.40 5.65
CA GLU A 229 6.23 -25.38 7.02
C GLU A 229 6.43 -24.02 7.73
N ARG A 230 7.16 -23.07 7.09
CA ARG A 230 7.51 -21.77 7.66
C ARG A 230 7.08 -20.62 6.75
N ILE A 231 5.90 -20.73 6.14
CA ILE A 231 5.32 -19.66 5.31
C ILE A 231 4.24 -18.95 6.11
N GLY A 232 4.31 -17.63 6.17
CA GLY A 232 3.30 -16.79 6.81
C GLY A 232 2.79 -15.66 5.93
N LEU A 233 1.97 -14.82 6.55
CA LEU A 233 1.33 -13.67 5.91
C LEU A 233 1.74 -12.38 6.63
N HIS A 234 1.92 -11.32 5.85
CA HIS A 234 2.06 -9.96 6.35
C HIS A 234 1.05 -9.08 5.63
N GLY A 235 0.11 -8.49 6.35
CA GLY A 235 -0.94 -7.66 5.78
C GLY A 235 -1.05 -6.31 6.46
N HIS A 236 -1.17 -5.25 5.67
CA HIS A 236 -1.41 -3.90 6.14
C HIS A 236 -2.86 -3.48 5.85
N SER A 237 -3.55 -2.87 6.83
CA SER A 237 -4.91 -2.35 6.69
C SER A 237 -5.88 -3.45 6.21
N GLU A 238 -6.52 -3.34 5.04
CA GLU A 238 -7.32 -4.40 4.40
C GLU A 238 -6.53 -5.73 4.31
N GLY A 239 -5.23 -5.66 4.04
CA GLY A 239 -4.37 -6.84 3.99
C GLY A 239 -4.34 -7.65 5.29
N GLY A 240 -4.50 -7.01 6.44
CA GLY A 240 -4.62 -7.69 7.72
C GLY A 240 -5.94 -8.46 7.86
N ILE A 241 -7.05 -7.92 7.32
CA ILE A 241 -8.33 -8.64 7.21
C ILE A 241 -8.16 -9.86 6.32
N ILE A 242 -7.55 -9.66 5.14
CA ILE A 242 -7.30 -10.74 4.19
C ILE A 242 -6.40 -11.83 4.79
N ALA A 243 -5.39 -11.45 5.58
CA ALA A 243 -4.53 -12.40 6.29
C ALA A 243 -5.32 -13.26 7.29
N ALA A 244 -6.23 -12.66 8.07
CA ALA A 244 -7.07 -13.39 9.00
C ALA A 244 -8.01 -14.37 8.28
N ILE A 245 -8.64 -13.95 7.17
CA ILE A 245 -9.50 -14.80 6.35
C ILE A 245 -8.71 -15.97 5.77
N ALA A 246 -7.55 -15.71 5.17
CA ALA A 246 -6.68 -16.74 4.61
C ALA A 246 -6.20 -17.74 5.70
N ALA A 247 -5.85 -17.25 6.89
CA ALA A 247 -5.43 -18.08 8.01
C ALA A 247 -6.58 -18.94 8.54
N ALA A 248 -7.80 -18.42 8.55
CA ALA A 248 -8.99 -19.20 8.92
C ALA A 248 -9.35 -20.27 7.87
N HIS A 249 -9.11 -20.01 6.58
CA HIS A 249 -9.44 -20.95 5.49
C HIS A 249 -8.36 -22.00 5.27
N ALA A 250 -7.09 -21.69 5.52
CA ALA A 250 -5.97 -22.61 5.28
C ALA A 250 -5.03 -22.71 6.50
N PRO A 251 -5.54 -23.08 7.69
CA PRO A 251 -4.78 -23.00 8.96
C PRO A 251 -3.52 -23.89 8.97
N SER A 252 -3.50 -24.98 8.19
CA SER A 252 -2.32 -25.87 8.10
C SER A 252 -1.22 -25.37 7.19
N LYS A 253 -1.46 -24.31 6.39
CA LYS A 253 -0.50 -23.74 5.44
C LYS A 253 0.19 -22.50 5.96
N ILE A 254 -0.27 -21.93 7.07
CA ILE A 254 0.16 -20.60 7.54
C ILE A 254 0.84 -20.75 8.90
N ALA A 255 2.12 -20.43 8.93
CA ALA A 255 2.96 -20.56 10.11
C ALA A 255 2.91 -19.36 11.06
N PHE A 256 2.59 -18.17 10.55
CA PHE A 256 2.45 -16.93 11.31
C PHE A 256 1.62 -15.89 10.55
N VAL A 257 1.08 -14.92 11.28
CA VAL A 257 0.37 -13.76 10.71
C VAL A 257 0.95 -12.49 11.31
N VAL A 258 1.30 -11.52 10.47
CA VAL A 258 1.57 -10.13 10.87
C VAL A 258 0.44 -9.27 10.31
N ALA A 259 -0.20 -8.48 11.16
CA ALA A 259 -1.26 -7.55 10.78
C ALA A 259 -0.94 -6.15 11.29
N GLU A 260 -0.73 -5.23 10.35
CA GLU A 260 -0.44 -3.83 10.63
C GLU A 260 -1.67 -2.97 10.37
N ASP A 261 -2.03 -2.11 11.34
CA ASP A 261 -3.13 -1.13 11.25
C ASP A 261 -4.44 -1.73 10.71
N THR A 262 -4.77 -2.95 11.11
CA THR A 262 -5.95 -3.68 10.63
C THR A 262 -7.19 -3.40 11.49
N VAL A 263 -8.36 -3.55 10.90
CA VAL A 263 -9.63 -3.27 11.56
C VAL A 263 -10.30 -4.52 12.16
N ALA A 264 -11.04 -4.33 13.22
CA ALA A 264 -11.86 -5.36 13.87
C ALA A 264 -13.36 -5.05 13.82
N GLY A 265 -14.18 -6.06 13.62
CA GLY A 265 -15.64 -5.95 13.53
C GLY A 265 -16.12 -5.70 12.10
N LEU A 266 -17.21 -4.96 11.95
CA LEU A 266 -17.80 -4.68 10.64
C LEU A 266 -16.94 -3.68 9.85
N VAL A 267 -16.67 -3.99 8.59
CA VAL A 267 -15.87 -3.12 7.71
C VAL A 267 -16.50 -1.73 7.58
N ARG A 268 -17.82 -1.63 7.51
CA ARG A 268 -18.54 -0.34 7.44
C ARG A 268 -18.34 0.53 8.68
N ASP A 269 -18.13 -0.06 9.86
CA ASP A 269 -17.95 0.70 11.10
C ASP A 269 -16.59 1.42 11.09
N GLN A 270 -15.56 0.82 10.48
CA GLN A 270 -14.28 1.48 10.25
C GLN A 270 -14.41 2.67 9.28
N ASP A 271 -15.16 2.51 8.20
CA ASP A 271 -15.40 3.63 7.27
C ASP A 271 -16.15 4.78 7.97
N PHE A 272 -17.12 4.44 8.82
CA PHE A 272 -17.83 5.42 9.63
C PHE A 272 -16.88 6.12 10.62
N TYR A 273 -16.03 5.39 11.32
CA TYR A 273 -15.02 5.95 12.23
C TYR A 273 -14.11 6.94 11.50
N ARG A 274 -13.54 6.54 10.37
CA ARG A 274 -12.65 7.38 9.56
C ARG A 274 -13.31 8.71 9.18
N VAL A 275 -14.54 8.68 8.68
CA VAL A 275 -15.26 9.90 8.28
C VAL A 275 -15.66 10.71 9.50
N SER A 276 -16.07 10.08 10.60
CA SER A 276 -16.39 10.77 11.86
C SER A 276 -15.19 11.57 12.37
N HIS A 277 -14.00 10.96 12.35
CA HIS A 277 -12.77 11.59 12.76
C HIS A 277 -12.42 12.78 11.84
N GLN A 278 -12.51 12.58 10.53
CA GLN A 278 -12.22 13.61 9.53
C GLN A 278 -13.17 14.83 9.64
N ILE A 279 -14.46 14.59 9.76
CA ILE A 279 -15.48 15.63 9.90
C ILE A 279 -15.34 16.35 11.25
N GLY A 280 -15.04 15.61 12.33
CA GLY A 280 -14.84 16.19 13.67
C GLY A 280 -13.66 17.17 13.74
N GLN A 281 -12.63 16.97 12.91
CA GLN A 281 -11.45 17.83 12.85
C GLN A 281 -11.59 19.01 11.84
N ALA A 282 -12.61 19.00 10.99
CA ALA A 282 -12.75 19.97 9.89
C ALA A 282 -13.26 21.37 10.32
N GLY A 283 -13.48 21.61 11.62
CA GLY A 283 -13.94 22.89 12.15
C GLY A 283 -15.42 23.19 11.85
N PHE A 284 -16.25 22.16 11.72
CA PHE A 284 -17.70 22.25 11.66
C PHE A 284 -18.30 22.39 13.05
N SER A 285 -19.51 22.97 13.13
CA SER A 285 -20.29 22.99 14.38
C SER A 285 -20.80 21.58 14.71
N GLU A 286 -21.16 21.35 15.99
CA GLU A 286 -21.74 20.07 16.42
C GLU A 286 -23.00 19.66 15.65
N ALA A 287 -23.82 20.66 15.24
CA ALA A 287 -25.01 20.40 14.43
C ALA A 287 -24.63 19.92 13.03
N GLU A 288 -23.67 20.60 12.38
CA GLU A 288 -23.16 20.21 11.06
C GLU A 288 -22.49 18.84 11.10
N ILE A 289 -21.73 18.53 12.15
CA ILE A 289 -21.13 17.20 12.34
C ILE A 289 -22.21 16.13 12.42
N ARG A 290 -23.24 16.31 13.23
CA ARG A 290 -24.37 15.34 13.33
C ARG A 290 -25.04 15.13 11.98
N ASP A 291 -25.40 16.22 11.30
CA ASP A 291 -26.08 16.15 9.99
C ASP A 291 -25.21 15.43 8.94
N ALA A 292 -23.89 15.71 8.92
CA ALA A 292 -22.93 15.07 8.03
C ALA A 292 -22.81 13.57 8.32
N LEU A 293 -22.75 13.18 9.60
CA LEU A 293 -22.62 11.77 9.99
C LEU A 293 -23.92 11.00 9.76
N ASP A 294 -25.10 11.60 9.96
CA ASP A 294 -26.38 10.99 9.61
C ASP A 294 -26.48 10.73 8.10
N MET A 295 -26.02 11.69 7.29
CA MET A 295 -25.97 11.53 5.85
C MET A 295 -24.97 10.44 5.43
N TYR A 296 -23.80 10.37 6.07
CA TYR A 296 -22.81 9.33 5.77
C TYR A 296 -23.30 7.94 6.18
N LYS A 297 -24.00 7.82 7.32
CA LYS A 297 -24.64 6.59 7.74
C LYS A 297 -25.68 6.10 6.71
N LEU A 298 -26.52 7.02 6.20
CA LEU A 298 -27.45 6.70 5.12
C LEU A 298 -26.71 6.18 3.87
N MET A 299 -25.60 6.82 3.50
CA MET A 299 -24.77 6.37 2.38
C MET A 299 -24.24 4.95 2.62
N LEU A 300 -23.76 4.63 3.82
CA LEU A 300 -23.29 3.28 4.17
C LEU A 300 -24.44 2.26 4.15
N ASP A 301 -25.62 2.61 4.63
CA ASP A 301 -26.81 1.74 4.57
C ASP A 301 -27.17 1.39 3.13
N VAL A 302 -27.10 2.37 2.22
CA VAL A 302 -27.32 2.14 0.77
C VAL A 302 -26.16 1.33 0.18
N ALA A 303 -24.93 1.63 0.54
CA ALA A 303 -23.76 0.89 0.07
C ALA A 303 -23.78 -0.58 0.52
N CYS A 304 -24.27 -0.86 1.72
CA CYS A 304 -24.47 -2.22 2.23
C CYS A 304 -25.72 -2.92 1.69
N GLY A 305 -26.53 -2.24 0.86
CA GLY A 305 -27.74 -2.80 0.27
C GLY A 305 -28.94 -2.88 1.22
N THR A 306 -28.90 -2.23 2.38
CA THR A 306 -30.00 -2.22 3.37
C THR A 306 -31.05 -1.16 3.06
N LYS A 307 -30.69 -0.13 2.27
CA LYS A 307 -31.60 0.91 1.79
C LYS A 307 -31.46 1.14 0.28
N PRO A 308 -32.53 1.62 -0.39
CA PRO A 308 -32.47 1.90 -1.82
C PRO A 308 -31.71 3.19 -2.12
N TYR A 309 -31.01 3.26 -3.25
CA TYR A 309 -30.28 4.46 -3.69
C TYR A 309 -31.18 5.71 -3.79
N SER A 310 -32.47 5.57 -4.06
CA SER A 310 -33.42 6.68 -4.13
C SER A 310 -33.53 7.49 -2.83
N GLU A 311 -33.40 6.84 -1.68
CA GLU A 311 -33.38 7.56 -0.38
C GLU A 311 -32.14 8.45 -0.26
N LEU A 312 -30.97 7.93 -0.63
CA LEU A 312 -29.72 8.67 -0.65
C LEU A 312 -29.78 9.85 -1.64
N ALA A 313 -30.32 9.63 -2.84
CA ALA A 313 -30.45 10.66 -3.86
C ALA A 313 -31.35 11.81 -3.36
N THR A 314 -32.51 11.52 -2.78
CA THR A 314 -33.42 12.54 -2.23
C THR A 314 -32.77 13.30 -1.07
N ALA A 315 -32.10 12.59 -0.16
CA ALA A 315 -31.39 13.23 0.95
C ALA A 315 -30.22 14.11 0.45
N SER A 316 -29.48 13.64 -0.55
CA SER A 316 -28.38 14.40 -1.17
C SER A 316 -28.86 15.72 -1.80
N GLU A 317 -29.97 15.68 -2.54
CA GLU A 317 -30.58 16.89 -3.13
C GLU A 317 -30.91 17.95 -2.07
N ALA A 318 -31.37 17.53 -0.89
CA ALA A 318 -31.74 18.44 0.18
C ALA A 318 -30.53 19.10 0.85
N VAL A 319 -29.34 18.47 0.86
CA VAL A 319 -28.17 18.92 1.63
C VAL A 319 -26.92 19.19 0.80
N GLN A 320 -26.97 19.04 -0.52
CA GLN A 320 -25.78 19.18 -1.40
C GLN A 320 -25.11 20.55 -1.35
N ASN A 321 -25.81 21.59 -0.89
CA ASN A 321 -25.28 22.94 -0.74
C ASN A 321 -24.67 23.19 0.67
N GLN A 322 -24.73 22.21 1.56
CA GLN A 322 -24.08 22.31 2.87
C GLN A 322 -22.56 22.20 2.71
N ARG A 323 -21.81 23.03 3.46
CA ARG A 323 -20.34 23.09 3.34
C ARG A 323 -19.63 21.78 3.72
N TRP A 324 -20.26 20.90 4.49
CA TRP A 324 -19.74 19.59 4.87
C TRP A 324 -20.00 18.50 3.83
N TYR A 325 -20.95 18.72 2.89
CA TYR A 325 -21.41 17.67 1.97
C TYR A 325 -20.28 17.13 1.07
N GLU A 326 -19.43 18.01 0.54
CA GLU A 326 -18.29 17.60 -0.30
C GLU A 326 -17.28 16.71 0.44
N TRP A 327 -17.20 16.84 1.76
CA TRP A 327 -16.31 16.02 2.59
C TRP A 327 -16.74 14.57 2.69
N LEU A 328 -18.00 14.26 2.46
CA LEU A 328 -18.53 12.89 2.50
C LEU A 328 -18.18 12.08 1.26
N LEU A 329 -17.77 12.72 0.17
CA LEU A 329 -17.39 12.09 -1.10
C LEU A 329 -18.45 11.07 -1.56
N ILE A 330 -19.73 11.44 -1.52
CA ILE A 330 -20.85 10.57 -1.90
C ILE A 330 -20.64 10.05 -3.32
N PRO A 331 -20.58 8.72 -3.53
CA PRO A 331 -20.32 8.17 -4.85
C PRO A 331 -21.48 8.44 -5.82
N PRO A 332 -21.20 8.73 -7.12
CA PRO A 332 -22.23 8.90 -8.11
C PRO A 332 -23.02 7.59 -8.33
N LYS A 333 -24.24 7.69 -8.87
CA LYS A 333 -25.17 6.56 -9.07
C LYS A 333 -24.58 5.38 -9.82
N ASN A 334 -23.67 5.63 -10.77
CA ASN A 334 -23.00 4.61 -11.58
C ASN A 334 -21.68 4.10 -10.98
N SER A 335 -21.39 4.42 -9.72
CA SER A 335 -20.18 3.94 -9.04
C SER A 335 -20.23 2.41 -8.84
N TYR A 336 -19.07 1.77 -9.06
CA TYR A 336 -18.88 0.35 -8.75
C TYR A 336 -19.13 0.00 -7.27
N LEU A 337 -19.00 0.97 -6.38
CA LEU A 337 -19.17 0.81 -4.94
C LEU A 337 -20.55 0.22 -4.59
N TRP A 338 -21.61 0.60 -5.29
CA TRP A 338 -22.94 0.09 -5.03
C TRP A 338 -23.12 -1.40 -5.31
N SER A 339 -22.25 -2.00 -6.12
CA SER A 339 -22.24 -3.45 -6.40
C SER A 339 -21.14 -4.20 -5.64
N TRP A 340 -20.10 -3.52 -5.23
CA TRP A 340 -18.95 -4.10 -4.52
C TRP A 340 -19.10 -4.07 -3.01
N TYR A 341 -19.48 -2.93 -2.45
CA TYR A 341 -19.54 -2.71 -1.00
C TYR A 341 -20.48 -3.68 -0.25
N PRO A 342 -21.63 -4.13 -0.83
CA PRO A 342 -22.46 -5.15 -0.20
C PRO A 342 -21.73 -6.47 0.10
N LYS A 343 -20.65 -6.76 -0.59
CA LYS A 343 -19.84 -7.98 -0.40
C LYS A 343 -18.91 -7.90 0.79
N ILE A 344 -18.56 -6.68 1.23
CA ILE A 344 -17.55 -6.47 2.27
C ILE A 344 -18.05 -5.67 3.45
N GLY A 345 -18.93 -4.68 3.25
CA GLY A 345 -19.32 -3.71 4.28
C GLY A 345 -19.95 -4.32 5.54
N ASN A 346 -20.74 -5.38 5.37
CA ASN A 346 -21.36 -6.11 6.47
C ASN A 346 -20.53 -7.31 6.97
N LEU A 347 -19.29 -7.49 6.49
CA LEU A 347 -18.43 -8.57 6.93
C LEU A 347 -17.92 -8.26 8.35
N ASP A 348 -18.19 -9.17 9.28
CA ASP A 348 -17.56 -9.14 10.60
C ASP A 348 -16.23 -9.90 10.57
N THR A 349 -15.15 -9.17 10.70
CA THR A 349 -13.80 -9.74 10.60
C THR A 349 -13.44 -10.63 11.80
N LEU A 350 -14.12 -10.47 12.95
CA LEU A 350 -13.83 -11.20 14.17
C LEU A 350 -14.08 -12.70 14.03
N VAL A 351 -15.06 -13.11 13.22
CA VAL A 351 -15.34 -14.54 12.98
C VAL A 351 -14.18 -15.31 12.34
N PHE A 352 -13.25 -14.59 11.72
CA PHE A 352 -12.02 -15.17 11.16
C PHE A 352 -10.90 -15.17 12.19
N TRP A 353 -10.70 -14.09 12.95
CA TRP A 353 -9.71 -14.03 14.03
C TRP A 353 -9.91 -15.15 15.07
N GLU A 354 -11.16 -15.52 15.37
CA GLU A 354 -11.49 -16.65 16.25
C GLU A 354 -11.05 -18.03 15.70
N LYS A 355 -10.61 -18.12 14.43
CA LYS A 355 -10.19 -19.35 13.77
C LYS A 355 -8.69 -19.36 13.42
N VAL A 356 -7.99 -18.27 13.69
CA VAL A 356 -6.55 -18.21 13.46
C VAL A 356 -5.84 -19.12 14.47
N ASN A 357 -5.00 -20.05 13.99
CA ASN A 357 -4.25 -20.97 14.83
C ASN A 357 -2.75 -20.67 14.88
N ALA A 358 -2.26 -19.82 13.97
CA ALA A 358 -0.86 -19.43 13.88
C ALA A 358 -0.56 -18.26 14.82
N PRO A 359 0.66 -18.11 15.36
CA PRO A 359 1.06 -16.93 16.12
C PRO A 359 0.79 -15.63 15.36
N VAL A 360 0.33 -14.59 16.08
CA VAL A 360 -0.06 -13.31 15.48
C VAL A 360 0.78 -12.18 16.05
N LEU A 361 1.28 -11.30 15.18
CA LEU A 361 1.80 -9.98 15.53
C LEU A 361 0.80 -8.92 15.08
N LEU A 362 0.29 -8.15 16.04
CA LEU A 362 -0.57 -6.99 15.81
C LEU A 362 0.27 -5.73 16.00
N VAL A 363 0.29 -4.85 15.01
CA VAL A 363 1.05 -3.59 15.07
C VAL A 363 0.13 -2.44 14.68
N TYR A 364 0.11 -1.40 15.50
CA TYR A 364 -0.74 -0.22 15.26
C TYR A 364 0.03 1.07 15.47
N GLY A 365 -0.25 2.07 14.63
CA GLY A 365 0.18 3.43 14.89
C GLY A 365 -0.70 4.10 15.94
N GLU A 366 -0.08 4.70 16.99
CA GLU A 366 -0.81 5.39 18.07
C GLU A 366 -1.75 6.49 17.55
N LEU A 367 -1.35 7.18 16.49
CA LEU A 367 -2.07 8.31 15.89
C LEU A 367 -2.84 7.91 14.62
N ASP A 368 -3.21 6.65 14.48
CA ASP A 368 -3.99 6.18 13.33
C ASP A 368 -5.40 6.82 13.33
N GLN A 369 -5.69 7.60 12.29
CA GLN A 369 -6.97 8.28 12.11
C GLN A 369 -7.94 7.51 11.20
N LEU A 370 -7.51 6.39 10.64
CA LEU A 370 -8.29 5.56 9.73
C LEU A 370 -8.91 4.34 10.45
N VAL A 371 -8.24 3.87 11.49
CA VAL A 371 -8.65 2.69 12.27
C VAL A 371 -8.80 3.07 13.74
N PRO A 372 -9.88 2.66 14.44
CA PRO A 372 -10.03 2.84 15.88
C PRO A 372 -9.08 1.85 16.60
N VAL A 373 -7.85 2.29 16.91
CA VAL A 373 -6.76 1.43 17.39
C VAL A 373 -7.15 0.65 18.64
N ASP A 374 -7.53 1.34 19.73
CA ASP A 374 -7.83 0.70 21.00
C ASP A 374 -8.99 -0.30 20.88
N GLU A 375 -10.03 0.06 20.15
CA GLU A 375 -11.19 -0.78 19.93
C GLU A 375 -10.87 -2.01 19.08
N SER A 376 -10.12 -1.80 17.97
CA SER A 376 -9.73 -2.88 17.06
C SER A 376 -8.80 -3.86 17.74
N LEU A 377 -7.81 -3.36 18.45
CA LEU A 377 -6.85 -4.18 19.19
C LEU A 377 -7.57 -5.02 20.25
N ALA A 378 -8.37 -4.40 21.13
CA ALA A 378 -9.08 -5.11 22.18
C ALA A 378 -10.03 -6.20 21.65
N LYS A 379 -10.70 -5.94 20.52
CA LYS A 379 -11.60 -6.93 19.89
C LYS A 379 -10.83 -8.11 19.28
N ILE A 380 -9.70 -7.85 18.61
CA ILE A 380 -8.87 -8.92 18.03
C ILE A 380 -8.22 -9.75 19.14
N GLU A 381 -7.67 -9.12 20.18
CA GLU A 381 -7.10 -9.83 21.34
C GLU A 381 -8.14 -10.76 21.97
N ALA A 382 -9.36 -10.27 22.22
CA ALA A 382 -10.44 -11.09 22.75
C ALA A 382 -10.83 -12.26 21.83
N ALA A 383 -10.75 -12.08 20.50
CA ALA A 383 -11.00 -13.15 19.53
C ALA A 383 -9.89 -14.21 19.56
N LEU A 384 -8.63 -13.79 19.60
CA LEU A 384 -7.46 -14.67 19.68
C LEU A 384 -7.38 -15.42 21.01
N ASP A 385 -7.78 -14.78 22.12
CA ASP A 385 -7.92 -15.44 23.42
C ASP A 385 -8.97 -16.56 23.40
N ARG A 386 -10.12 -16.33 22.76
CA ARG A 386 -11.14 -17.39 22.55
C ARG A 386 -10.60 -18.54 21.69
N ALA A 387 -9.79 -18.22 20.67
CA ALA A 387 -9.11 -19.20 19.84
C ALA A 387 -7.94 -19.91 20.54
N ARG A 388 -7.49 -19.39 21.69
CA ARG A 388 -6.26 -19.82 22.40
C ARG A 388 -5.01 -19.67 21.52
N THR A 389 -4.99 -18.65 20.69
CA THR A 389 -3.88 -18.33 19.78
C THR A 389 -2.93 -17.36 20.46
N SER A 390 -1.63 -17.63 20.40
CA SER A 390 -0.61 -16.73 20.91
C SER A 390 -0.51 -15.49 20.04
N TYR A 391 -0.39 -14.31 20.67
CA TYR A 391 -0.18 -13.07 19.94
C TYR A 391 0.78 -12.14 20.69
N THR A 392 1.30 -11.18 19.93
CA THR A 392 2.04 -10.02 20.42
C THR A 392 1.39 -8.78 19.87
N ALA A 393 1.12 -7.78 20.72
CA ALA A 393 0.55 -6.50 20.30
C ALA A 393 1.55 -5.38 20.55
N VAL A 394 1.69 -4.48 19.58
CA VAL A 394 2.59 -3.32 19.62
C VAL A 394 1.85 -2.08 19.16
N ILE A 395 1.79 -1.05 20.00
CA ILE A 395 1.38 0.29 19.60
C ILE A 395 2.64 1.13 19.41
N VAL A 396 2.79 1.71 18.22
CA VAL A 396 3.96 2.48 17.82
C VAL A 396 3.74 3.96 18.13
N PRO A 397 4.47 4.55 19.08
CA PRO A 397 4.27 5.94 19.49
C PRO A 397 4.44 6.92 18.32
N ASN A 398 3.58 7.93 18.27
CA ASN A 398 3.57 8.99 17.25
C ASN A 398 3.46 8.51 15.80
N ALA A 399 3.19 7.25 15.55
CA ALA A 399 2.98 6.73 14.20
C ALA A 399 1.50 6.86 13.79
N GLN A 400 1.29 7.22 12.55
CA GLN A 400 -0.01 7.23 11.89
C GLN A 400 -0.26 5.92 11.16
N HIS A 401 -1.39 5.82 10.46
CA HIS A 401 -1.67 4.73 9.54
C HIS A 401 -0.48 4.52 8.57
N ASN A 402 -0.16 3.31 8.21
CA ASN A 402 1.08 2.89 7.53
C ASN A 402 2.35 2.92 8.40
N LEU A 403 2.22 3.06 9.71
CA LEU A 403 3.36 3.09 10.65
C LEU A 403 4.40 4.14 10.24
N THR A 404 3.92 5.34 9.91
CA THR A 404 4.76 6.48 9.51
C THR A 404 4.64 7.62 10.49
N VAL A 405 5.74 8.36 10.66
CA VAL A 405 5.77 9.62 11.40
C VAL A 405 5.75 10.76 10.39
N GLN A 406 4.86 11.71 10.61
CA GLN A 406 4.66 12.89 9.76
C GLN A 406 4.91 14.18 10.56
N PRO A 407 5.29 15.29 9.89
CA PRO A 407 5.39 16.59 10.56
C PRO A 407 4.02 17.07 11.04
N GLU A 408 4.02 17.71 12.20
CA GLU A 408 2.83 18.42 12.68
C GLU A 408 2.42 19.51 11.68
N PRO A 409 1.11 19.79 11.52
CA PRO A 409 0.62 20.75 10.53
C PRO A 409 1.26 22.16 10.61
N ASN A 410 1.64 22.59 11.82
CA ASN A 410 2.26 23.89 12.08
C ASN A 410 3.69 23.75 12.63
N GLY A 411 4.25 22.56 12.58
CA GLY A 411 5.60 22.26 13.05
C GLY A 411 6.67 22.50 11.98
N PRO A 412 7.95 22.37 12.34
CA PRO A 412 9.03 22.37 11.36
C PRO A 412 8.85 21.25 10.35
N PHE A 413 9.08 21.55 9.07
CA PHE A 413 9.02 20.56 8.02
C PHE A 413 10.09 19.48 8.22
N PHE A 414 9.69 18.22 8.09
CA PHE A 414 10.56 17.07 7.81
C PHE A 414 9.85 16.11 6.84
N TRP A 415 10.61 15.33 6.11
CA TRP A 415 10.05 14.31 5.26
C TRP A 415 9.38 13.23 6.11
N TRP A 416 8.15 12.86 5.78
CA TRP A 416 7.52 11.73 6.44
C TRP A 416 8.43 10.48 6.31
N LYS A 417 8.45 9.67 7.31
CA LYS A 417 9.37 8.52 7.41
C LYS A 417 8.73 7.35 8.12
N ALA A 418 9.29 6.16 7.90
CA ALA A 418 8.96 5.00 8.72
C ALA A 418 9.14 5.31 10.19
N ALA A 419 8.26 4.80 11.04
CA ALA A 419 8.48 4.84 12.48
C ALA A 419 9.79 4.09 12.81
N PRO A 420 10.67 4.68 13.65
CA PRO A 420 11.99 4.11 13.90
C PRO A 420 11.92 2.69 14.46
N GLY A 421 12.68 1.77 13.87
CA GLY A 421 12.82 0.40 14.32
C GLY A 421 11.65 -0.53 14.06
N ILE A 422 10.52 -0.04 13.51
CA ILE A 422 9.32 -0.86 13.38
C ILE A 422 9.50 -2.02 12.40
N VAL A 423 10.15 -1.77 11.26
CA VAL A 423 10.38 -2.81 10.26
C VAL A 423 11.33 -3.88 10.80
N ASP A 424 12.36 -3.47 11.53
CA ASP A 424 13.33 -4.39 12.16
C ASP A 424 12.64 -5.23 13.27
N LEU A 425 11.70 -4.64 14.01
CA LEU A 425 10.89 -5.36 14.99
C LEU A 425 10.04 -6.44 14.33
N VAL A 426 9.34 -6.10 13.25
CA VAL A 426 8.50 -7.06 12.50
C VAL A 426 9.35 -8.20 11.95
N VAL A 427 10.50 -7.89 11.34
CA VAL A 427 11.42 -8.91 10.81
C VAL A 427 11.94 -9.81 11.93
N ALA A 428 12.39 -9.24 13.05
CA ALA A 428 12.90 -10.00 14.19
C ALA A 428 11.83 -10.92 14.79
N TRP A 429 10.60 -10.42 14.91
CA TRP A 429 9.47 -11.23 15.40
C TRP A 429 9.20 -12.42 14.47
N VAL A 430 9.21 -12.23 13.15
CA VAL A 430 9.05 -13.31 12.17
C VAL A 430 10.20 -14.31 12.25
N GLN A 431 11.46 -13.85 12.35
CA GLN A 431 12.62 -14.74 12.54
C GLN A 431 12.44 -15.64 13.76
N GLN A 432 12.06 -15.05 14.91
CA GLN A 432 11.84 -15.80 16.15
C GLN A 432 10.76 -16.88 16.01
N HIS A 433 9.69 -16.61 15.28
CA HIS A 433 8.56 -17.55 15.11
C HIS A 433 8.77 -18.53 13.96
N THR A 434 9.85 -18.38 13.20
CA THR A 434 10.22 -19.27 12.09
C THR A 434 11.56 -19.96 12.29
N GLU A 435 12.15 -19.90 13.49
CA GLU A 435 13.33 -20.70 13.81
C GLU A 435 13.04 -22.19 13.64
N PRO A 436 13.97 -22.97 13.04
CA PRO A 436 13.80 -24.42 12.96
C PRO A 436 13.61 -24.99 14.36
N LYS A 437 12.55 -25.76 14.57
CA LYS A 437 12.38 -26.51 15.83
C LYS A 437 13.57 -27.45 15.98
N ARG A 438 14.36 -27.27 17.02
CA ARG A 438 15.50 -28.11 17.37
C ARG A 438 15.06 -29.52 17.76
#